data_75f2c619b6c2d05b1d42b51932e93369
#
_entry.id   75f2c619b6c2d05b1d42b51932e93369
#
_cell.length_a   1.000
_cell.length_b   1.000
_cell.length_c   1.000
_cell.angle_alpha   90.00
_cell.angle_beta   90.00
_cell.angle_gamma   90.00
#
_symmetry.space_group_name_H-M   'P 1'
#
loop_
_entity.id
_entity.type
_entity.pdbx_description
1 polymer ?
#
loop_
_entity_poly.entity_id
_entity_poly.type
_entity_poly.pdbx_seq_one_letter_code
_entity_poly.pdbx_strand_id
1 'polypeptide(L)'
;MIQEADMGIGIVGKEGLQASLAADYSIKEFKTLSILLLWWGRIAYKNTSTVANFVIHRGLIISFNQFIFSLMFYYNAVALYNGMLCFGYSTIFTSFPPSPTAAVRASVYFFIVFTIILF
;
A
#
# COMPACT_ATOMS: atom_id res chain seq x y z
N MET A 1 3.91 25.55 -15.41
CA MET A 1 2.49 25.17 -15.33
C MET A 1 2.28 23.67 -15.37
N ILE A 2 2.72 22.92 -16.39
CA ILE A 2 2.53 21.45 -16.46
C ILE A 2 3.31 20.73 -15.34
N GLN A 3 4.50 21.21 -15.00
CA GLN A 3 5.34 20.65 -13.94
C GLN A 3 4.91 21.06 -12.51
N GLU A 4 4.02 22.01 -12.37
CA GLU A 4 3.50 22.50 -11.07
C GLU A 4 2.11 21.96 -10.76
N ALA A 5 1.52 21.26 -11.72
CA ALA A 5 0.26 20.54 -11.55
C ALA A 5 0.51 19.19 -10.88
N ASP A 6 -0.41 18.74 -10.02
CA ASP A 6 -0.35 17.40 -9.39
C ASP A 6 -0.38 16.27 -10.45
N MET A 7 -0.91 16.55 -11.62
CA MET A 7 -0.95 15.62 -12.75
C MET A 7 -0.95 16.39 -14.07
N GLY A 8 0.13 16.30 -14.83
CA GLY A 8 0.32 16.93 -16.12
C GLY A 8 -0.05 16.00 -17.28
N ILE A 9 -0.95 16.43 -18.17
CA ILE A 9 -1.32 15.67 -19.37
C ILE A 9 -0.94 16.46 -20.62
N GLY A 10 -0.06 15.89 -21.44
CA GLY A 10 0.38 16.46 -22.70
C GLY A 10 -0.29 15.77 -23.89
N ILE A 11 -0.71 16.56 -24.88
CA ILE A 11 -1.24 16.04 -26.14
C ILE A 11 -0.09 16.00 -27.16
N VAL A 12 0.17 14.82 -27.72
CA VAL A 12 1.20 14.60 -28.74
C VAL A 12 0.66 15.15 -30.08
N GLY A 13 1.01 16.39 -30.42
CA GLY A 13 0.74 16.99 -31.74
C GLY A 13 2.02 17.12 -32.56
N LYS A 14 1.89 17.50 -33.82
CA LYS A 14 3.05 17.73 -34.73
C LYS A 14 4.00 18.82 -34.19
N GLU A 15 3.50 19.75 -33.40
CA GLU A 15 4.25 20.89 -32.84
C GLU A 15 4.47 20.79 -31.33
N GLY A 16 3.89 19.78 -30.66
CA GLY A 16 3.81 19.70 -29.19
C GLY A 16 4.67 18.62 -28.53
N LEU A 17 5.76 18.17 -29.17
CA LEU A 17 6.64 17.15 -28.56
C LEU A 17 7.26 17.60 -27.22
N GLN A 18 7.55 18.89 -27.08
CA GLN A 18 8.13 19.45 -25.86
C GLN A 18 7.15 19.42 -24.69
N ALA A 19 5.87 19.65 -24.91
CA ALA A 19 4.84 19.56 -23.86
C ALA A 19 4.61 18.12 -23.39
N SER A 20 4.71 17.15 -24.31
CA SER A 20 4.54 15.74 -23.97
C SER A 20 5.74 15.15 -23.18
N LEU A 21 6.93 15.69 -23.36
CA LEU A 21 8.13 15.31 -22.61
C LEU A 21 8.15 15.85 -21.17
N ALA A 22 7.45 16.96 -20.94
CA ALA A 22 7.33 17.60 -19.63
C ALA A 22 6.09 17.14 -18.84
N ALA A 23 5.23 16.34 -19.46
CA ALA A 23 3.98 15.86 -18.87
C ALA A 23 4.12 14.43 -18.31
N ASP A 24 3.36 14.11 -17.25
CA ASP A 24 3.33 12.78 -16.63
C ASP A 24 2.66 11.75 -17.54
N TYR A 25 1.66 12.18 -18.31
CA TYR A 25 0.96 11.35 -19.29
C TYR A 25 0.91 12.03 -20.66
N SER A 26 1.17 11.27 -21.71
CA SER A 26 1.05 11.73 -23.09
C SER A 26 -0.08 10.99 -23.81
N ILE A 27 -1.02 11.74 -24.38
CA ILE A 27 -2.15 11.22 -25.15
C ILE A 27 -2.12 11.74 -26.59
N LYS A 28 -2.54 10.90 -27.55
CA LYS A 28 -2.57 11.29 -28.98
C LYS A 28 -3.79 12.14 -29.32
N GLU A 29 -4.93 11.85 -28.73
CA GLU A 29 -6.20 12.53 -29.01
C GLU A 29 -6.86 12.94 -27.69
N PHE A 30 -7.44 14.16 -27.67
CA PHE A 30 -8.16 14.66 -26.49
C PHE A 30 -9.33 13.74 -26.06
N LYS A 31 -9.94 13.02 -27.00
CA LYS A 31 -11.00 12.05 -26.72
C LYS A 31 -10.53 10.92 -25.77
N THR A 32 -9.26 10.55 -25.84
CA THR A 32 -8.69 9.49 -24.99
C THR A 32 -8.58 9.93 -23.52
N LEU A 33 -8.67 11.25 -23.25
CA LEU A 33 -8.66 11.78 -21.88
C LEU A 33 -9.81 11.24 -21.03
N SER A 34 -11.00 11.09 -21.61
CA SER A 34 -12.16 10.55 -20.90
C SER A 34 -11.93 9.09 -20.47
N ILE A 35 -11.30 8.29 -21.30
CA ILE A 35 -10.96 6.90 -21.00
C ILE A 35 -9.85 6.84 -19.94
N LEU A 36 -8.86 7.71 -20.05
CA LEU A 36 -7.77 7.80 -19.07
C LEU A 36 -8.32 8.13 -17.67
N LEU A 37 -9.19 9.13 -17.57
CA LEU A 37 -9.74 9.59 -16.30
C LEU A 37 -10.75 8.60 -15.70
N LEU A 38 -11.71 8.14 -16.50
CA LEU A 38 -12.81 7.31 -15.99
C LEU A 38 -12.42 5.86 -15.80
N TRP A 39 -11.63 5.30 -16.69
CA TRP A 39 -11.25 3.88 -16.61
C TRP A 39 -9.96 3.68 -15.82
N TRP A 40 -8.87 4.28 -16.26
CA TRP A 40 -7.55 4.11 -15.63
C TRP A 40 -7.48 4.76 -14.25
N GLY A 41 -8.05 5.93 -14.07
CA GLY A 41 -8.14 6.60 -12.79
C GLY A 41 -8.91 5.78 -11.76
N ARG A 42 -10.00 5.14 -12.16
CA ARG A 42 -10.78 4.27 -11.28
C ARG A 42 -10.03 2.99 -10.89
N ILE A 43 -9.30 2.40 -11.83
CA ILE A 43 -8.46 1.22 -11.56
C ILE A 43 -7.32 1.59 -10.60
N ALA A 44 -6.63 2.70 -10.85
CA ALA A 44 -5.57 3.19 -9.97
C ALA A 44 -6.09 3.46 -8.56
N TYR A 45 -7.23 4.14 -8.43
CA TYR A 45 -7.88 4.38 -7.14
C TYR A 45 -8.21 3.08 -6.40
N LYS A 46 -8.80 2.10 -7.08
CA LYS A 46 -9.13 0.79 -6.50
C LYS A 46 -7.88 0.07 -6.01
N ASN A 47 -6.82 0.06 -6.78
CA ASN A 47 -5.57 -0.59 -6.40
C ASN A 47 -4.92 0.11 -5.20
N THR A 48 -4.86 1.44 -5.21
CA THR A 48 -4.33 2.24 -4.09
C THR A 48 -5.15 2.02 -2.82
N SER A 49 -6.47 2.01 -2.91
CA SER A 49 -7.36 1.74 -1.77
C SER A 49 -7.14 0.35 -1.19
N THR A 50 -6.93 -0.66 -2.04
CA THR A 50 -6.65 -2.03 -1.59
C THR A 50 -5.31 -2.10 -0.84
N VAL A 51 -4.28 -1.45 -1.36
CA VAL A 51 -2.95 -1.39 -0.70
C VAL A 51 -3.04 -0.62 0.62
N ALA A 52 -3.76 0.51 0.65
CA ALA A 52 -3.95 1.30 1.86
C ALA A 52 -4.66 0.49 2.97
N ASN A 53 -5.75 -0.18 2.64
CA ASN A 53 -6.46 -1.06 3.58
C ASN A 53 -5.55 -2.18 4.11
N PHE A 54 -4.73 -2.76 3.25
CA PHE A 54 -3.77 -3.78 3.64
C PHE A 54 -2.72 -3.25 4.64
N VAL A 55 -2.16 -2.07 4.41
CA VAL A 55 -1.18 -1.44 5.31
C VAL A 55 -1.80 -1.11 6.67
N ILE A 56 -3.02 -0.55 6.68
CA ILE A 56 -3.76 -0.24 7.90
C ILE A 56 -4.05 -1.51 8.70
N HIS A 57 -4.54 -2.56 8.05
CA HIS A 57 -4.85 -3.83 8.69
C HIS A 57 -3.60 -4.46 9.34
N ARG A 58 -2.46 -4.42 8.66
CA ARG A 58 -1.18 -4.89 9.21
C ARG A 58 -0.77 -4.11 10.46
N GLY A 59 -0.89 -2.78 10.42
CA GLY A 59 -0.57 -1.93 11.56
C GLY A 59 -1.46 -2.22 12.76
N LEU A 60 -2.75 -2.42 12.53
CA LEU A 60 -3.70 -2.79 13.59
C LEU A 60 -3.36 -4.12 14.26
N ILE A 61 -2.97 -5.15 13.49
CA ILE A 61 -2.59 -6.45 14.04
C ILE A 61 -1.40 -6.31 14.99
N ILE A 62 -0.36 -5.59 14.59
CA ILE A 62 0.84 -5.38 15.41
C ILE A 62 0.48 -4.61 16.70
N SER A 63 -0.29 -3.54 16.58
CA SER A 63 -0.71 -2.71 17.72
C SER A 63 -1.59 -3.49 18.70
N PHE A 64 -2.52 -4.27 18.20
CA PHE A 64 -3.42 -5.07 19.02
C PHE A 64 -2.66 -6.18 19.78
N ASN A 65 -1.66 -6.76 19.14
CA ASN A 65 -0.80 -7.77 19.77
C ASN A 65 0.02 -7.16 20.92
N GLN A 66 0.61 -6.00 20.71
CA GLN A 66 1.32 -5.26 21.76
C GLN A 66 0.38 -4.89 22.93
N PHE A 67 -0.85 -4.51 22.61
CA PHE A 67 -1.86 -4.19 23.63
C PHE A 67 -2.21 -5.40 24.51
N ILE A 68 -2.49 -6.55 23.90
CA ILE A 68 -2.77 -7.79 24.65
C ILE A 68 -1.57 -8.18 25.53
N PHE A 69 -0.36 -8.13 24.98
CA PHE A 69 0.85 -8.42 25.73
C PHE A 69 1.01 -7.52 26.95
N SER A 70 0.78 -6.22 26.79
CA SER A 70 0.82 -5.25 27.88
C SER A 70 -0.20 -5.54 28.98
N LEU A 71 -1.41 -5.98 28.61
CA LEU A 71 -2.45 -6.37 29.60
C LEU A 71 -2.06 -7.61 30.39
N MET A 72 -1.50 -8.63 29.71
CA MET A 72 -1.12 -9.89 30.35
C MET A 72 0.05 -9.75 31.33
N PHE A 73 0.98 -8.85 31.05
CA PHE A 73 2.18 -8.64 31.86
C PHE A 73 2.12 -7.40 32.77
N TYR A 74 0.94 -7.06 33.31
CA TYR A 74 0.75 -5.94 34.25
C TYR A 74 1.32 -4.61 33.78
N TYR A 75 1.01 -4.23 32.55
CA TYR A 75 1.44 -2.95 31.94
C TYR A 75 2.98 -2.79 31.84
N ASN A 76 3.69 -3.88 31.63
CA ASN A 76 5.12 -3.79 31.40
C ASN A 76 5.40 -3.12 30.05
N ALA A 77 6.16 -2.02 30.07
CA ALA A 77 6.47 -1.21 28.88
C ALA A 77 7.61 -1.80 28.01
N VAL A 78 7.66 -3.14 27.91
CA VAL A 78 8.65 -3.82 27.06
C VAL A 78 8.06 -4.03 25.66
N ALA A 79 8.81 -3.66 24.62
CA ALA A 79 8.42 -3.92 23.26
C ALA A 79 8.52 -5.42 22.95
N LEU A 80 7.38 -6.07 22.62
CA LEU A 80 7.33 -7.47 22.22
C LEU A 80 8.13 -7.73 20.94
N TYR A 81 8.09 -6.77 20.01
CA TYR A 81 8.78 -6.86 18.74
C TYR A 81 10.10 -6.07 18.76
N ASN A 82 11.20 -6.77 18.62
CA ASN A 82 12.46 -6.13 18.29
C ASN A 82 12.34 -5.51 16.87
N GLY A 83 12.97 -4.35 16.64
CA GLY A 83 12.89 -3.64 15.36
C GLY A 83 13.22 -4.51 14.14
N MET A 84 14.21 -5.42 14.28
CA MET A 84 14.56 -6.39 13.24
C MET A 84 13.42 -7.37 12.92
N LEU A 85 12.70 -7.83 13.92
CA LEU A 85 11.57 -8.75 13.74
C LEU A 85 10.39 -8.06 13.05
N CYS A 86 10.11 -6.82 13.44
CA CYS A 86 9.08 -6.00 12.81
C CYS A 86 9.40 -5.71 11.34
N PHE A 87 10.67 -5.44 11.02
CA PHE A 87 11.15 -5.22 9.66
C PHE A 87 11.08 -6.51 8.82
N GLY A 88 11.51 -7.65 9.36
CA GLY A 88 11.41 -8.96 8.71
C GLY A 88 9.97 -9.37 8.42
N TYR A 89 9.06 -9.15 9.37
CA TYR A 89 7.62 -9.36 9.18
C TYR A 89 7.09 -8.48 8.04
N SER A 90 7.44 -7.21 8.05
CA SER A 90 7.04 -6.24 7.03
C SER A 90 7.47 -6.63 5.63
N THR A 91 8.71 -7.10 5.47
CA THR A 91 9.34 -7.35 4.17
C THR A 91 9.01 -8.73 3.64
N ILE A 92 9.19 -9.79 4.45
CA ILE A 92 9.07 -11.17 3.99
C ILE A 92 7.60 -11.59 3.89
N PHE A 93 6.82 -11.39 4.94
CA PHE A 93 5.42 -11.86 4.98
C PHE A 93 4.46 -10.96 4.20
N THR A 94 4.84 -9.71 3.95
CA THR A 94 4.01 -8.76 3.21
C THR A 94 4.27 -8.81 1.71
N SER A 95 5.51 -9.07 1.28
CA SER A 95 5.87 -9.09 -0.15
C SER A 95 5.62 -10.43 -0.85
N PHE A 96 5.52 -11.53 -0.10
CA PHE A 96 5.46 -12.86 -0.67
C PHE A 96 4.09 -13.28 -1.23
N PRO A 97 2.92 -12.91 -0.67
CA PRO A 97 1.65 -13.32 -1.25
C PRO A 97 1.25 -12.42 -2.43
N PRO A 98 1.01 -12.99 -3.62
CA PRO A 98 0.63 -12.23 -4.81
C PRO A 98 -0.79 -11.67 -4.76
N SER A 99 -1.57 -11.99 -3.75
CA SER A 99 -2.92 -11.45 -3.56
C SER A 99 -3.10 -10.85 -2.16
N PRO A 100 -3.76 -9.69 -2.03
CA PRO A 100 -3.99 -9.03 -0.75
C PRO A 100 -4.81 -9.89 0.23
N THR A 101 -5.69 -10.73 -0.28
CA THR A 101 -6.49 -11.67 0.53
C THR A 101 -5.66 -12.79 1.14
N ALA A 102 -4.66 -13.30 0.43
CA ALA A 102 -3.74 -14.32 0.93
C ALA A 102 -2.80 -13.72 2.00
N ALA A 103 -2.35 -12.48 1.82
CA ALA A 103 -1.53 -11.77 2.78
C ALA A 103 -2.26 -11.55 4.12
N VAL A 104 -3.53 -11.18 4.08
CA VAL A 104 -4.37 -11.03 5.28
C VAL A 104 -4.53 -12.37 6.02
N ARG A 105 -4.81 -13.44 5.29
CA ARG A 105 -4.92 -14.79 5.87
C ARG A 105 -3.60 -15.24 6.49
N ALA A 106 -2.49 -15.11 5.78
CA ALA A 106 -1.16 -15.47 6.30
C ALA A 106 -0.81 -14.69 7.57
N SER A 107 -1.14 -13.40 7.63
CA SER A 107 -0.94 -12.58 8.84
C SER A 107 -1.73 -13.10 10.04
N VAL A 108 -2.98 -13.48 9.84
CA VAL A 108 -3.84 -14.02 10.91
C VAL A 108 -3.33 -15.38 11.39
N TYR A 109 -2.92 -16.28 10.50
CA TYR A 109 -2.34 -17.56 10.88
C TYR A 109 -1.03 -17.40 11.65
N PHE A 110 -0.16 -16.51 11.20
CA PHE A 110 1.09 -16.23 11.91
C PHE A 110 0.84 -15.66 13.32
N PHE A 111 -0.17 -14.80 13.44
CA PHE A 111 -0.60 -14.27 14.74
C PHE A 111 -1.05 -15.38 15.69
N ILE A 112 -1.90 -16.29 15.23
CA ILE A 112 -2.42 -17.41 16.04
C ILE A 112 -1.28 -18.35 16.45
N VAL A 113 -0.42 -18.73 15.50
CA VAL A 113 0.73 -19.63 15.76
C VAL A 113 1.71 -18.98 16.72
N PHE A 114 2.02 -17.70 16.57
CA PHE A 114 2.93 -16.98 17.45
C PHE A 114 2.37 -16.83 18.87
N THR A 115 1.07 -16.60 19.00
CA THR A 115 0.40 -16.54 20.30
C THR A 115 0.39 -17.92 20.99
N ILE A 116 0.21 -19.01 20.23
CA ILE A 116 0.26 -20.39 20.75
C ILE A 116 1.69 -20.81 21.18
N ILE A 117 2.72 -20.33 20.47
CA ILE A 117 4.12 -20.65 20.80
C ILE A 117 4.60 -19.87 22.03
N LEU A 118 4.06 -18.69 22.29
CA LEU A 118 4.39 -17.86 23.45
C LEU A 118 3.63 -18.26 24.73
N PHE A 119 2.57 -19.06 24.61
CA PHE A 119 1.81 -19.66 25.70
C PHE A 119 2.12 -21.13 25.90
#